data_48d08590079d1f07e525d4b35a9dc9a0
#
_entry.id   48d08590079d1f07e525d4b35a9dc9a0
#
_cell.length_a   1.000
_cell.length_b   1.000
_cell.length_c   1.000
_cell.angle_alpha   90.00
_cell.angle_beta   90.00
_cell.angle_gamma   90.00
#
_symmetry.space_group_name_H-M   'P 1'
#
loop_
_entity.id
_entity.type
_entity.pdbx_description
1 polymer ?
#
loop_
_entity_poly.entity_id
_entity_poly.type
_entity_poly.pdbx_seq_one_letter_code
_entity_poly.pdbx_strand_id
1 'polypeptide(L)'
;IMTIGDWEYYEKSKNKDVEKINKIVGKIILINQDTKKFKILSMGHRNPQGLFYDSINNLIFSTEHGPQGGDEININTSPDSKIIKNYGWGKSSYGEHYGYPDNKNLDLYAIAPLNKSHKEYGFLEPIKYFTPSIAISQIVKTEKFTNEKYKHIIYVGALGYPSQISEGDMSIHQIFIDKKINIKKHNIIPINERIRDMIYVKELNKIILYLETSGSIGILQSIN
;
A
#
# COMPACT_ATOMS: atom_id res chain seq x y z
N ILE A 1 -8.36 10.98 -7.21
CA ILE A 1 -7.37 9.91 -7.46
C ILE A 1 -8.06 8.59 -7.16
N MET A 2 -7.71 7.53 -7.88
CA MET A 2 -8.30 6.20 -7.72
C MET A 2 -7.22 5.13 -7.93
N THR A 3 -7.28 4.07 -7.14
CA THR A 3 -6.46 2.86 -7.31
C THR A 3 -7.24 1.81 -8.08
N ILE A 4 -6.54 1.03 -8.90
CA ILE A 4 -7.12 -0.08 -9.67
C ILE A 4 -6.16 -1.26 -9.55
N GLY A 5 -6.64 -2.35 -8.97
CA GLY A 5 -5.86 -3.58 -8.83
C GLY A 5 -5.69 -4.33 -10.16
N ASP A 6 -4.95 -5.40 -10.10
CA ASP A 6 -4.69 -6.26 -11.26
C ASP A 6 -5.80 -7.26 -11.56
N TRP A 7 -6.77 -7.42 -10.62
CA TRP A 7 -7.91 -8.33 -10.75
C TRP A 7 -7.51 -9.80 -10.99
N GLU A 8 -6.39 -10.23 -10.43
CA GLU A 8 -5.76 -11.54 -10.73
C GLU A 8 -5.48 -11.73 -12.24
N TYR A 9 -5.47 -10.62 -12.98
CA TYR A 9 -5.29 -10.65 -14.44
C TYR A 9 -3.93 -11.19 -14.80
N TYR A 10 -2.96 -10.96 -13.93
CA TYR A 10 -1.60 -11.39 -14.10
C TYR A 10 -1.45 -12.91 -14.06
N GLU A 11 -2.17 -13.58 -13.15
CA GLU A 11 -2.15 -15.04 -13.00
C GLU A 11 -2.96 -15.75 -14.08
N LYS A 12 -4.02 -15.10 -14.57
CA LYS A 12 -4.97 -15.70 -15.54
C LYS A 12 -4.64 -15.38 -16.99
N SER A 13 -3.93 -14.31 -17.27
CA SER A 13 -3.58 -13.91 -18.63
C SER A 13 -2.09 -13.89 -18.85
N LYS A 14 -1.65 -14.51 -19.96
CA LYS A 14 -0.27 -14.37 -20.48
C LYS A 14 0.04 -12.93 -20.93
N ASN A 15 -0.88 -12.00 -20.75
CA ASN A 15 -0.88 -10.66 -21.32
C ASN A 15 -0.40 -9.58 -20.37
N LYS A 16 0.47 -9.74 -19.45
CA LYS A 16 1.18 -8.71 -18.64
C LYS A 16 0.62 -7.27 -18.72
N ASP A 17 -0.72 -7.12 -18.66
CA ASP A 17 -1.39 -5.83 -18.86
C ASP A 17 -1.08 -4.81 -17.76
N VAL A 18 -0.69 -5.29 -16.58
CA VAL A 18 -0.22 -4.45 -15.47
C VAL A 18 1.00 -3.62 -15.90
N GLU A 19 1.86 -4.17 -16.75
CA GLU A 19 3.06 -3.50 -17.27
C GLU A 19 2.76 -2.57 -18.45
N LYS A 20 1.57 -2.67 -19.07
CA LYS A 20 1.22 -1.87 -20.26
C LYS A 20 0.65 -0.51 -19.86
N ILE A 21 1.23 0.54 -20.42
CA ILE A 21 0.82 1.93 -20.12
C ILE A 21 -0.57 2.27 -20.67
N ASN A 22 -1.05 1.56 -21.68
CA ASN A 22 -2.36 1.77 -22.30
C ASN A 22 -3.49 0.95 -21.64
N LYS A 23 -3.19 0.20 -20.57
CA LYS A 23 -4.15 -0.57 -19.79
C LYS A 23 -4.35 0.06 -18.43
N ILE A 24 -5.56 -0.04 -17.92
CA ILE A 24 -5.97 0.61 -16.65
C ILE A 24 -5.67 -0.26 -15.43
N VAL A 25 -5.52 -1.57 -15.59
CA VAL A 25 -5.27 -2.52 -14.47
C VAL A 25 -3.89 -2.30 -13.83
N GLY A 26 -3.81 -2.46 -12.52
CA GLY A 26 -2.57 -2.27 -11.76
C GLY A 26 -2.07 -0.82 -11.77
N LYS A 27 -2.95 0.15 -11.68
CA LYS A 27 -2.64 1.59 -11.79
C LYS A 27 -3.19 2.42 -10.64
N ILE A 28 -2.52 3.54 -10.37
CA ILE A 28 -3.12 4.68 -9.67
C ILE A 28 -3.34 5.76 -10.72
N ILE A 29 -4.56 6.26 -10.81
CA ILE A 29 -4.99 7.22 -11.82
C ILE A 29 -5.59 8.48 -11.20
N LEU A 30 -5.46 9.59 -11.91
CA LEU A 30 -6.19 10.83 -11.66
C LEU A 30 -7.29 10.96 -12.70
N ILE A 31 -8.52 11.11 -12.26
CA ILE A 31 -9.68 11.33 -13.13
C ILE A 31 -10.11 12.79 -13.03
N ASN A 32 -10.25 13.46 -14.16
CA ASN A 32 -10.89 14.75 -14.23
C ASN A 32 -12.42 14.53 -14.20
N GLN A 33 -13.09 15.14 -13.21
CA GLN A 33 -14.53 14.92 -12.99
C GLN A 33 -15.41 15.49 -14.10
N ASP A 34 -14.97 16.57 -14.75
CA ASP A 34 -15.76 17.23 -15.80
C ASP A 34 -15.60 16.53 -17.16
N THR A 35 -14.35 16.31 -17.57
CA THR A 35 -14.04 15.73 -18.88
C THR A 35 -14.07 14.22 -18.91
N LYS A 36 -14.14 13.55 -17.75
CA LYS A 36 -14.03 12.10 -17.56
C LYS A 36 -12.72 11.49 -18.10
N LYS A 37 -11.77 12.31 -18.52
CA LYS A 37 -10.44 11.86 -18.94
C LYS A 37 -9.61 11.47 -17.72
N PHE A 38 -8.72 10.51 -17.87
CA PHE A 38 -7.82 10.09 -16.82
C PHE A 38 -6.34 10.22 -17.23
N LYS A 39 -5.49 10.39 -16.22
CA LYS A 39 -4.04 10.36 -16.33
C LYS A 39 -3.52 9.26 -15.40
N ILE A 40 -2.58 8.43 -15.88
CA ILE A 40 -1.88 7.45 -15.06
C ILE A 40 -0.82 8.18 -14.23
N LEU A 41 -0.84 7.99 -12.90
CA LEU A 41 0.12 8.55 -11.96
C LEU A 41 1.22 7.54 -11.61
N SER A 42 0.87 6.26 -11.53
CA SER A 42 1.80 5.15 -11.31
C SER A 42 1.23 3.84 -11.84
N MET A 43 2.10 2.85 -11.99
CA MET A 43 1.79 1.51 -12.50
C MET A 43 2.57 0.44 -11.73
N GLY A 44 2.31 -0.82 -12.04
CA GLY A 44 2.97 -1.95 -11.38
C GLY A 44 2.41 -2.20 -9.98
N HIS A 45 1.10 -2.04 -9.80
CA HIS A 45 0.38 -2.30 -8.57
C HIS A 45 -0.40 -3.62 -8.68
N ARG A 46 -0.40 -4.40 -7.59
CA ARG A 46 -1.15 -5.66 -7.50
C ARG A 46 -2.57 -5.44 -6.98
N ASN A 47 -2.69 -5.14 -5.71
CA ASN A 47 -3.97 -5.01 -5.01
C ASN A 47 -3.93 -3.85 -4.02
N PRO A 48 -3.96 -2.60 -4.51
CA PRO A 48 -3.96 -1.43 -3.64
C PRO A 48 -5.20 -1.39 -2.73
N GLN A 49 -4.98 -1.12 -1.45
CA GLN A 49 -6.01 -1.05 -0.43
C GLN A 49 -6.21 0.37 0.09
N GLY A 50 -5.15 1.02 0.52
CA GLY A 50 -5.17 2.37 1.05
C GLY A 50 -4.60 3.40 0.07
N LEU A 51 -5.14 4.60 0.12
CA LEU A 51 -4.72 5.73 -0.70
C LEU A 51 -4.86 7.04 0.06
N PHE A 52 -3.76 7.79 0.17
CA PHE A 52 -3.76 9.13 0.75
C PHE A 52 -2.97 10.10 -0.13
N TYR A 53 -3.58 11.22 -0.50
CA TYR A 53 -2.92 12.30 -1.21
C TYR A 53 -2.60 13.46 -0.28
N ASP A 54 -1.31 13.71 -0.06
CA ASP A 54 -0.80 14.87 0.66
C ASP A 54 -0.66 16.04 -0.32
N SER A 55 -1.69 16.89 -0.40
CA SER A 55 -1.72 18.02 -1.30
C SER A 55 -0.69 19.11 -0.94
N ILE A 56 -0.27 19.20 0.32
CA ILE A 56 0.70 20.19 0.79
C ILE A 56 2.10 19.86 0.27
N ASN A 57 2.48 18.57 0.30
CA ASN A 57 3.80 18.11 -0.12
C ASN A 57 3.79 17.46 -1.50
N ASN A 58 2.63 17.38 -2.16
CA ASN A 58 2.41 16.73 -3.45
C ASN A 58 2.94 15.29 -3.46
N LEU A 59 2.49 14.49 -2.47
CA LEU A 59 2.87 13.08 -2.31
C LEU A 59 1.63 12.20 -2.38
N ILE A 60 1.76 11.02 -2.99
CA ILE A 60 0.74 9.98 -2.90
C ILE A 60 1.31 8.83 -2.08
N PHE A 61 0.63 8.51 -0.99
CA PHE A 61 0.88 7.32 -0.18
C PHE A 61 -0.12 6.25 -0.58
N SER A 62 0.34 5.02 -0.74
CA SER A 62 -0.54 3.88 -0.99
C SER A 62 -0.06 2.66 -0.24
N THR A 63 -1.01 1.78 0.07
CA THR A 63 -0.75 0.45 0.60
C THR A 63 -1.29 -0.58 -0.37
N GLU A 64 -0.66 -1.73 -0.44
CA GLU A 64 -1.15 -2.81 -1.28
C GLU A 64 -0.82 -4.20 -0.72
N HIS A 65 -1.71 -5.15 -0.99
CA HIS A 65 -1.45 -6.55 -0.69
C HIS A 65 -0.47 -7.15 -1.70
N GLY A 66 0.57 -7.78 -1.18
CA GLY A 66 1.36 -8.73 -1.94
C GLY A 66 0.59 -10.03 -2.21
N PRO A 67 1.22 -11.00 -2.87
CA PRO A 67 0.69 -12.36 -2.93
C PRO A 67 0.82 -13.04 -1.55
N GLN A 68 1.43 -14.20 -1.44
CA GLN A 68 1.71 -14.80 -0.13
C GLN A 68 2.86 -14.08 0.57
N GLY A 69 2.55 -13.13 1.45
CA GLY A 69 3.49 -12.14 2.01
C GLY A 69 3.70 -10.92 1.10
N GLY A 70 4.58 -10.01 1.50
CA GLY A 70 5.00 -8.87 0.68
C GLY A 70 3.97 -7.76 0.55
N ASP A 71 3.13 -7.52 1.56
CA ASP A 71 2.33 -6.30 1.63
C ASP A 71 3.24 -5.08 1.65
N GLU A 72 2.85 -4.00 0.98
CA GLU A 72 3.72 -2.86 0.75
C GLU A 72 3.12 -1.52 1.15
N ILE A 73 3.99 -0.61 1.58
CA ILE A 73 3.71 0.82 1.68
C ILE A 73 4.55 1.53 0.64
N ASN A 74 3.89 2.22 -0.27
CA ASN A 74 4.49 2.92 -1.39
C ASN A 74 4.30 4.43 -1.29
N ILE A 75 5.27 5.22 -1.78
CA ILE A 75 5.18 6.68 -1.86
C ILE A 75 5.55 7.15 -3.26
N ASN A 76 4.62 7.81 -3.95
CA ASN A 76 4.94 8.57 -5.16
C ASN A 76 5.30 10.00 -4.77
N THR A 77 6.58 10.34 -4.90
CA THR A 77 7.15 11.65 -4.55
C THR A 77 7.09 12.67 -5.69
N SER A 78 6.55 12.29 -6.83
CA SER A 78 6.45 13.17 -8.02
C SER A 78 5.25 12.77 -8.90
N PRO A 79 4.00 12.87 -8.38
CA PRO A 79 2.81 12.44 -9.11
C PRO A 79 2.55 13.25 -10.38
N ASP A 80 3.07 14.47 -10.46
CA ASP A 80 2.96 15.31 -11.65
C ASP A 80 4.03 15.06 -12.72
N SER A 81 4.98 14.15 -12.44
CA SER A 81 6.02 13.79 -13.40
C SER A 81 5.42 13.27 -14.70
N LYS A 82 6.09 13.59 -15.82
CA LYS A 82 5.80 12.95 -17.12
C LYS A 82 6.25 11.49 -17.15
N ILE A 83 7.19 11.11 -16.27
CA ILE A 83 7.67 9.73 -16.13
C ILE A 83 6.75 9.00 -15.18
N ILE A 84 6.02 8.01 -15.67
CA ILE A 84 5.15 7.17 -14.86
C ILE A 84 6.01 6.25 -14.01
N LYS A 85 5.82 6.32 -12.70
CA LYS A 85 6.50 5.48 -11.72
C LYS A 85 5.98 4.05 -11.80
N ASN A 86 6.89 3.06 -11.75
CA ASN A 86 6.55 1.64 -11.77
C ASN A 86 6.99 0.98 -10.46
N TYR A 87 6.05 0.33 -9.78
CA TYR A 87 6.26 -0.35 -8.49
C TYR A 87 6.50 -1.85 -8.63
N GLY A 88 6.59 -2.36 -9.86
CA GLY A 88 7.21 -3.64 -10.17
C GLY A 88 6.29 -4.85 -10.18
N TRP A 89 5.04 -4.74 -9.71
CA TRP A 89 4.14 -5.88 -9.73
C TRP A 89 4.04 -6.49 -11.13
N GLY A 90 4.06 -7.77 -11.05
CA GLY A 90 4.15 -8.75 -12.06
C GLY A 90 5.54 -9.29 -12.27
N LYS A 91 6.60 -8.58 -11.90
CA LYS A 91 7.99 -9.06 -11.96
C LYS A 91 8.68 -9.10 -10.61
N SER A 92 8.38 -8.11 -9.76
CA SER A 92 8.98 -7.97 -8.44
C SER A 92 7.91 -8.03 -7.38
N SER A 93 8.22 -8.68 -6.26
CA SER A 93 7.42 -8.72 -5.05
C SER A 93 8.25 -9.26 -3.90
N TYR A 94 8.00 -8.81 -2.69
CA TYR A 94 8.57 -9.39 -1.49
C TYR A 94 7.78 -10.61 -0.96
N GLY A 95 6.65 -10.93 -1.61
CA GLY A 95 5.86 -12.14 -1.38
C GLY A 95 6.20 -13.29 -2.32
N GLU A 96 5.43 -14.37 -2.23
CA GLU A 96 5.53 -15.57 -3.05
C GLU A 96 4.19 -15.88 -3.71
N HIS A 97 4.17 -16.68 -4.77
CA HIS A 97 2.91 -17.21 -5.31
C HIS A 97 2.18 -18.05 -4.26
N TYR A 98 0.86 -18.00 -4.28
CA TYR A 98 0.05 -18.82 -3.37
C TYR A 98 0.35 -20.31 -3.56
N GLY A 99 0.51 -21.02 -2.43
CA GLY A 99 0.86 -22.43 -2.42
C GLY A 99 2.35 -22.73 -2.61
N TYR A 100 3.23 -21.72 -2.57
CA TYR A 100 4.67 -21.94 -2.55
C TYR A 100 5.08 -22.74 -1.29
N PRO A 101 6.01 -23.71 -1.39
CA PRO A 101 6.74 -24.14 -2.60
C PRO A 101 6.10 -25.34 -3.30
N ASP A 102 5.03 -25.17 -4.03
CA ASP A 102 4.39 -26.25 -4.80
C ASP A 102 4.91 -26.28 -6.25
N ASN A 103 5.34 -27.45 -6.74
CA ASN A 103 5.73 -27.65 -8.13
C ASN A 103 4.65 -27.27 -9.15
N LYS A 104 3.38 -27.23 -8.74
CA LYS A 104 2.26 -26.77 -9.57
C LYS A 104 2.32 -25.28 -9.94
N ASN A 105 3.15 -24.50 -9.24
CA ASN A 105 3.25 -23.05 -9.45
C ASN A 105 4.44 -22.66 -10.33
N LEU A 106 5.22 -23.61 -10.86
CA LEU A 106 6.41 -23.31 -11.66
C LEU A 106 6.09 -22.44 -12.91
N ASP A 107 4.94 -22.69 -13.55
CA ASP A 107 4.50 -21.90 -14.70
C ASP A 107 4.20 -20.44 -14.35
N LEU A 108 3.74 -20.17 -13.11
CA LEU A 108 3.51 -18.81 -12.64
C LEU A 108 4.83 -18.05 -12.51
N TYR A 109 5.91 -18.69 -12.05
CA TYR A 109 7.22 -18.05 -11.96
C TYR A 109 7.82 -17.71 -13.34
N ALA A 110 7.45 -18.42 -14.40
CA ALA A 110 7.84 -18.06 -15.76
C ALA A 110 7.17 -16.76 -16.24
N ILE A 111 5.94 -16.49 -15.75
CA ILE A 111 5.15 -15.31 -16.09
C ILE A 111 5.47 -14.16 -15.14
N ALA A 112 5.51 -14.43 -13.86
CA ALA A 112 5.73 -13.51 -12.75
C ALA A 112 6.81 -14.07 -11.82
N PRO A 113 8.09 -13.78 -12.07
CA PRO A 113 9.21 -14.38 -11.33
C PRO A 113 9.31 -13.91 -9.88
N LEU A 114 8.59 -12.88 -9.48
CA LEU A 114 8.55 -12.33 -8.11
C LEU A 114 9.94 -12.07 -7.53
N ASN A 115 10.78 -11.39 -8.29
CA ASN A 115 12.11 -11.00 -7.84
C ASN A 115 12.01 -10.11 -6.58
N LYS A 116 12.83 -10.38 -5.58
CA LYS A 116 12.78 -9.68 -4.27
C LYS A 116 13.40 -8.28 -4.29
N SER A 117 14.07 -7.88 -5.37
CA SER A 117 14.64 -6.53 -5.53
C SER A 117 13.92 -5.81 -6.66
N HIS A 118 13.09 -4.84 -6.32
CA HIS A 118 12.44 -3.98 -7.30
C HIS A 118 13.46 -3.13 -8.05
N LYS A 119 14.45 -2.59 -7.32
CA LYS A 119 15.48 -1.71 -7.86
C LYS A 119 16.36 -2.38 -8.92
N GLU A 120 16.72 -3.66 -8.75
CA GLU A 120 17.54 -4.39 -9.73
C GLU A 120 16.87 -4.49 -11.10
N TYR A 121 15.54 -4.42 -11.11
CA TYR A 121 14.72 -4.46 -12.33
C TYR A 121 14.27 -3.06 -12.79
N GLY A 122 14.84 -1.99 -12.20
CA GLY A 122 14.55 -0.60 -12.55
C GLY A 122 13.21 -0.08 -12.02
N PHE A 123 12.59 -0.77 -11.05
CA PHE A 123 11.37 -0.37 -10.40
C PHE A 123 11.62 0.39 -9.11
N LEU A 124 10.59 1.03 -8.56
CA LEU A 124 10.65 1.69 -7.26
C LEU A 124 10.50 0.69 -6.14
N GLU A 125 11.35 0.83 -5.13
CA GLU A 125 11.22 0.09 -3.89
C GLU A 125 10.07 0.64 -3.05
N PRO A 126 9.29 -0.23 -2.35
CA PRO A 126 8.41 0.22 -1.30
C PRO A 126 9.23 0.83 -0.16
N ILE A 127 8.67 1.80 0.55
CA ILE A 127 9.33 2.34 1.75
C ILE A 127 9.32 1.31 2.89
N LYS A 128 8.38 0.39 2.86
CA LYS A 128 8.28 -0.75 3.78
C LYS A 128 7.49 -1.88 3.12
N TYR A 129 7.92 -3.10 3.41
CA TYR A 129 7.15 -4.31 3.11
C TYR A 129 7.00 -5.19 4.35
N PHE A 130 6.07 -6.13 4.31
CA PHE A 130 5.74 -7.04 5.41
C PHE A 130 5.74 -8.48 4.89
N THR A 131 6.58 -9.31 5.51
CA THR A 131 6.65 -10.76 5.25
C THR A 131 6.85 -11.45 6.60
N PRO A 132 5.86 -12.18 7.08
CA PRO A 132 4.56 -12.47 6.47
C PRO A 132 3.68 -11.23 6.27
N SER A 133 2.63 -11.38 5.45
CA SER A 133 1.60 -10.36 5.20
C SER A 133 0.85 -10.01 6.48
N ILE A 134 0.54 -8.74 6.68
CA ILE A 134 -0.33 -8.25 7.76
C ILE A 134 -1.77 -8.02 7.30
N ALA A 135 -2.05 -8.31 6.04
CA ALA A 135 -3.27 -7.92 5.34
C ALA A 135 -3.52 -6.40 5.47
N ILE A 136 -2.57 -5.64 4.96
CA ILE A 136 -2.53 -4.17 5.05
C ILE A 136 -3.82 -3.54 4.49
N SER A 137 -4.34 -2.50 5.14
CA SER A 137 -5.57 -1.83 4.71
C SER A 137 -5.34 -0.33 4.45
N GLN A 138 -6.22 0.52 4.95
CA GLN A 138 -6.19 1.97 4.73
C GLN A 138 -4.95 2.64 5.33
N ILE A 139 -4.58 3.77 4.74
CA ILE A 139 -3.50 4.65 5.17
C ILE A 139 -4.02 6.07 5.38
N VAL A 140 -3.65 6.70 6.50
CA VAL A 140 -3.92 8.10 6.76
C VAL A 140 -2.66 8.80 7.26
N LYS A 141 -2.56 10.10 7.01
CA LYS A 141 -1.49 10.95 7.52
C LYS A 141 -2.06 11.99 8.47
N THR A 142 -1.38 12.19 9.61
CA THR A 142 -1.72 13.25 10.55
C THR A 142 -0.81 14.45 10.37
N GLU A 143 -1.33 15.65 10.70
CA GLU A 143 -0.57 16.89 10.53
C GLU A 143 0.05 17.39 11.84
N LYS A 144 -0.56 17.09 12.99
CA LYS A 144 -0.23 17.74 14.29
C LYS A 144 1.07 17.29 14.98
N PHE A 145 1.71 16.22 14.53
CA PHE A 145 2.87 15.66 15.22
C PHE A 145 4.18 15.76 14.43
N THR A 146 4.17 16.55 13.36
CA THR A 146 5.40 16.79 12.59
C THR A 146 6.30 17.75 13.35
N ASN A 147 7.58 17.42 13.43
CA ASN A 147 8.65 18.25 13.98
C ASN A 147 9.83 18.24 13.02
N GLU A 148 10.95 18.89 13.40
CA GLU A 148 12.13 18.94 12.54
C GLU A 148 12.70 17.55 12.22
N LYS A 149 12.52 16.58 13.12
CA LYS A 149 13.00 15.21 12.98
C LYS A 149 12.10 14.37 12.07
N TYR A 150 10.77 14.58 12.14
CA TYR A 150 9.78 13.81 11.40
C TYR A 150 8.94 14.73 10.50
N LYS A 151 8.99 14.52 9.21
CA LYS A 151 8.22 15.30 8.22
C LYS A 151 6.81 14.74 8.03
N HIS A 152 6.67 13.43 8.07
CA HIS A 152 5.39 12.75 7.91
C HIS A 152 5.19 11.71 9.00
N ILE A 153 3.98 11.64 9.52
CA ILE A 153 3.53 10.56 10.42
C ILE A 153 2.31 9.94 9.76
N ILE A 154 2.45 8.70 9.35
CA ILE A 154 1.38 7.91 8.74
C ILE A 154 0.91 6.83 9.70
N TYR A 155 -0.35 6.48 9.57
CA TYR A 155 -0.98 5.38 10.28
C TYR A 155 -1.55 4.43 9.23
N VAL A 156 -1.25 3.15 9.37
CA VAL A 156 -1.63 2.11 8.44
C VAL A 156 -2.35 1.03 9.20
N GLY A 157 -3.55 0.67 8.76
CA GLY A 157 -4.34 -0.39 9.35
C GLY A 157 -3.92 -1.78 8.85
N ALA A 158 -4.12 -2.78 9.68
CA ALA A 158 -3.96 -4.18 9.34
C ALA A 158 -5.23 -4.96 9.64
N LEU A 159 -5.63 -5.81 8.69
CA LEU A 159 -6.76 -6.70 8.85
C LEU A 159 -6.38 -7.95 9.64
N GLY A 160 -5.12 -8.37 9.52
CA GLY A 160 -4.64 -9.62 10.07
C GLY A 160 -5.35 -10.85 9.49
N TYR A 161 -4.86 -12.01 9.87
CA TYR A 161 -5.50 -13.28 9.52
C TYR A 161 -5.38 -14.23 10.72
N PRO A 162 -6.46 -14.88 11.15
CA PRO A 162 -6.43 -15.77 12.33
C PRO A 162 -5.42 -16.93 12.20
N SER A 163 -5.07 -17.31 10.97
CA SER A 163 -4.14 -18.41 10.68
C SER A 163 -2.70 -17.99 10.41
N GLN A 164 -2.44 -16.67 10.31
CA GLN A 164 -1.10 -16.14 10.08
C GLN A 164 -0.67 -15.35 11.31
N ILE A 165 0.31 -15.87 12.01
CA ILE A 165 0.91 -15.13 13.12
C ILE A 165 1.97 -14.21 12.53
N SER A 166 1.66 -12.92 12.47
CA SER A 166 2.58 -11.87 12.08
C SER A 166 2.56 -10.77 13.15
N GLU A 167 3.73 -10.23 13.46
CA GLU A 167 3.83 -9.09 14.35
C GLU A 167 3.16 -7.87 13.70
N GLY A 168 2.10 -7.37 14.33
CA GLY A 168 1.32 -6.22 13.86
C GLY A 168 0.02 -6.57 13.14
N ASP A 169 -0.38 -7.83 13.09
CA ASP A 169 -1.72 -8.21 12.64
C ASP A 169 -2.78 -7.59 13.54
N MET A 170 -3.94 -7.21 12.96
CA MET A 170 -5.04 -6.54 13.68
C MET A 170 -4.57 -5.32 14.50
N SER A 171 -3.61 -4.59 13.95
CA SER A 171 -2.94 -3.46 14.60
C SER A 171 -2.95 -2.22 13.71
N ILE A 172 -2.63 -1.09 14.32
CA ILE A 172 -2.27 0.12 13.59
C ILE A 172 -0.74 0.26 13.61
N HIS A 173 -0.16 0.44 12.44
CA HIS A 173 1.25 0.75 12.26
C HIS A 173 1.43 2.26 12.19
N GLN A 174 2.00 2.86 13.23
CA GLN A 174 2.37 4.28 13.26
C GLN A 174 3.80 4.43 12.78
N ILE A 175 4.00 5.08 11.63
CA ILE A 175 5.29 5.18 10.97
C ILE A 175 5.72 6.63 10.85
N PHE A 176 6.93 6.91 11.31
CA PHE A 176 7.54 8.23 11.32
C PHE A 176 8.58 8.32 10.21
N ILE A 177 8.41 9.29 9.33
CA ILE A 177 9.20 9.44 8.10
C ILE A 177 9.89 10.82 8.10
N ASP A 178 11.18 10.84 7.77
CA ASP A 178 11.97 12.08 7.67
C ASP A 178 11.73 12.81 6.32
N LYS A 179 12.41 13.96 6.16
CA LYS A 179 12.35 14.78 4.93
C LYS A 179 12.90 14.06 3.69
N LYS A 180 13.73 13.01 3.87
CA LYS A 180 14.33 12.21 2.79
C LYS A 180 13.55 10.93 2.50
N ILE A 181 12.33 10.82 3.06
CA ILE A 181 11.45 9.65 2.90
C ILE A 181 12.05 8.37 3.53
N ASN A 182 12.87 8.50 4.57
CA ASN A 182 13.34 7.35 5.33
C ASN A 182 12.49 7.13 6.57
N ILE A 183 12.15 5.88 6.86
CA ILE A 183 11.49 5.50 8.12
C ILE A 183 12.50 5.65 9.26
N LYS A 184 12.12 6.40 10.28
CA LYS A 184 12.93 6.66 11.48
C LYS A 184 12.41 5.95 12.72
N LYS A 185 11.12 5.70 12.76
CA LYS A 185 10.47 5.00 13.88
C LYS A 185 9.24 4.28 13.37
N HIS A 186 8.95 3.12 13.92
CA HIS A 186 7.77 2.34 13.67
C HIS A 186 7.25 1.82 15.01
N ASN A 187 6.02 2.19 15.34
CA ASN A 187 5.30 1.68 16.51
C ASN A 187 4.14 0.82 16.02
N ILE A 188 3.86 -0.25 16.74
CA ILE A 188 2.70 -1.11 16.52
C ILE A 188 1.73 -0.84 17.67
N ILE A 189 0.49 -0.53 17.34
CA ILE A 189 -0.60 -0.25 18.29
C ILE A 189 -1.63 -1.37 18.15
N PRO A 190 -1.61 -2.38 19.06
CA PRO A 190 -2.55 -3.49 18.97
C PRO A 190 -3.98 -3.00 19.17
N ILE A 191 -4.86 -3.38 18.26
CA ILE A 191 -6.30 -3.13 18.32
C ILE A 191 -7.05 -4.43 18.61
N ASN A 192 -6.45 -5.57 18.22
CA ASN A 192 -6.99 -6.92 18.33
C ASN A 192 -8.29 -7.11 17.53
N GLU A 193 -8.45 -6.29 16.48
CA GLU A 193 -9.57 -6.38 15.57
C GLU A 193 -9.16 -5.93 14.15
N ARG A 194 -9.87 -6.41 13.15
CA ARG A 194 -9.62 -6.12 11.73
C ARG A 194 -9.94 -4.67 11.41
N ILE A 195 -8.95 -3.89 11.03
CA ILE A 195 -9.11 -2.47 10.71
C ILE A 195 -9.31 -2.34 9.20
N ARG A 196 -10.56 -2.20 8.75
CA ARG A 196 -10.90 -2.14 7.32
C ARG A 196 -10.64 -0.76 6.73
N ASP A 197 -11.00 0.29 7.46
CA ASP A 197 -10.89 1.66 6.98
C ASP A 197 -10.56 2.62 8.12
N MET A 198 -9.97 3.77 7.75
CA MET A 198 -9.58 4.81 8.69
C MET A 198 -9.75 6.19 8.05
N ILE A 199 -10.15 7.17 8.85
CA ILE A 199 -10.17 8.57 8.47
C ILE A 199 -9.58 9.45 9.57
N TYR A 200 -8.68 10.35 9.19
CA TYR A 200 -8.17 11.37 10.11
C TYR A 200 -9.07 12.60 10.08
N VAL A 201 -9.68 12.91 11.22
CA VAL A 201 -10.51 14.11 11.43
C VAL A 201 -9.63 15.19 12.05
N LYS A 202 -9.18 16.11 11.22
CA LYS A 202 -8.19 17.15 11.58
C LYS A 202 -8.68 18.06 12.70
N GLU A 203 -9.94 18.47 12.67
CA GLU A 203 -10.57 19.35 13.64
C GLU A 203 -10.57 18.77 15.05
N LEU A 204 -10.75 17.47 15.16
CA LEU A 204 -10.77 16.72 16.41
C LEU A 204 -9.39 16.17 16.80
N ASN A 205 -8.44 16.16 15.85
CA ASN A 205 -7.15 15.47 16.00
C ASN A 205 -7.30 13.99 16.38
N LYS A 206 -8.23 13.31 15.74
CA LYS A 206 -8.55 11.91 15.99
C LYS A 206 -8.55 11.10 14.70
N ILE A 207 -8.22 9.82 14.80
CA ILE A 207 -8.42 8.87 13.72
C ILE A 207 -9.64 8.03 14.08
N ILE A 208 -10.62 8.03 13.20
CA ILE A 208 -11.80 7.19 13.29
C ILE A 208 -11.49 5.89 12.54
N LEU A 209 -11.82 4.76 13.15
CA LEU A 209 -11.54 3.42 12.65
C LEU A 209 -12.85 2.71 12.34
N TYR A 210 -12.93 2.03 11.19
CA TYR A 210 -13.95 1.01 10.95
C TYR A 210 -13.38 -0.36 11.30
N LEU A 211 -13.97 -1.00 12.32
CA LEU A 211 -13.58 -2.30 12.85
C LEU A 211 -14.50 -3.36 12.23
N GLU A 212 -13.93 -4.18 11.33
CA GLU A 212 -14.72 -5.03 10.44
C GLU A 212 -15.41 -6.19 11.15
N THR A 213 -14.74 -6.81 12.11
CA THR A 213 -15.27 -8.01 12.77
C THR A 213 -16.50 -7.70 13.63
N SER A 214 -16.44 -6.65 14.42
CA SER A 214 -17.56 -6.22 15.26
C SER A 214 -18.56 -5.32 14.55
N GLY A 215 -18.21 -4.77 13.38
CA GLY A 215 -18.98 -3.72 12.70
C GLY A 215 -19.01 -2.40 13.49
N SER A 216 -18.01 -2.17 14.34
CA SER A 216 -17.97 -1.03 15.26
C SER A 216 -17.15 0.12 14.72
N ILE A 217 -17.33 1.29 15.32
CA ILE A 217 -16.50 2.47 15.12
C ILE A 217 -15.55 2.64 16.31
N GLY A 218 -14.27 2.63 16.06
CA GLY A 218 -13.22 2.93 17.02
C GLY A 218 -12.72 4.36 16.90
N ILE A 219 -12.11 4.88 17.97
CA ILE A 219 -11.46 6.19 17.97
C ILE A 219 -10.05 6.03 18.53
N LEU A 220 -9.05 6.39 17.71
CA LEU A 220 -7.67 6.52 18.16
C LEU A 220 -7.37 8.00 18.43
N GLN A 221 -6.92 8.28 19.64
CA GLN A 221 -6.51 9.63 20.06
C GLN A 221 -5.25 9.57 20.93
N SER A 222 -4.46 10.65 20.96
CA SER A 222 -3.38 10.79 21.91
C SER A 222 -3.96 10.97 23.30
N ILE A 223 -3.43 10.25 24.28
CA ILE A 223 -3.65 10.53 25.71
C ILE A 223 -2.55 11.52 26.09
N ASN A 224 -2.95 12.74 26.48
CA ASN A 224 -2.04 13.79 26.98
C ASN A 224 -1.49 13.40 28.34
#